data_90219cc8ce8cbb554a0147ad306ccfec
#
_entry.id   90219cc8ce8cbb554a0147ad306ccfec
#
_cell.length_a   1.000
_cell.length_b   1.000
_cell.length_c   1.000
_cell.angle_alpha   90.00
_cell.angle_beta   90.00
_cell.angle_gamma   90.00
#
_symmetry.space_group_name_H-M   'P 1'
#
loop_
_entity.id
_entity.type
_entity.pdbx_description
1 polymer ?
#
loop_
_entity_poly.entity_id
_entity_poly.type
_entity_poly.pdbx_seq_one_letter_code
_entity_poly.pdbx_strand_id
1 'polypeptide(L)' 'MVSYNAQKKATALRLAAMKRKKGLSATVFKKKKGYGVSVTRK' A
#
# COMPACT_ATOMS: atom_id res chain seq x y z
N MET A 1 10.23 1.99 -6.92
CA MET A 1 9.40 2.49 -5.82
C MET A 1 8.11 3.08 -6.36
N VAL A 2 6.98 2.56 -5.91
CA VAL A 2 5.66 3.01 -6.39
C VAL A 2 4.77 3.30 -5.19
N SER A 3 4.00 4.38 -5.28
CA SER A 3 3.07 4.75 -4.24
C SER A 3 1.64 4.70 -4.76
N TYR A 4 0.75 4.15 -3.97
CA TYR A 4 -0.67 4.08 -4.29
C TYR A 4 -1.46 4.85 -3.24
N ASN A 5 -2.58 5.40 -3.66
CA ASN A 5 -3.48 6.11 -2.76
C ASN A 5 -4.71 5.26 -2.49
N ALA A 6 -5.16 5.28 -1.25
CA ALA A 6 -6.37 4.59 -0.84
C ALA A 6 -7.16 5.50 0.08
N GLN A 7 -8.48 5.50 -0.06
CA GLN A 7 -9.33 6.33 0.79
C GLN A 7 -9.64 5.64 2.12
N LYS A 8 -9.61 4.31 2.12
CA LYS A 8 -9.95 3.54 3.31
C LYS A 8 -8.79 2.65 3.73
N LYS A 9 -8.69 2.43 5.03
CA LYS A 9 -7.65 1.56 5.58
C LYS A 9 -7.76 0.15 5.01
N ALA A 10 -8.98 -0.36 4.89
CA ALA A 10 -9.18 -1.71 4.34
C ALA A 10 -8.64 -1.82 2.93
N THR A 11 -8.88 -0.80 2.09
CA THR A 11 -8.37 -0.78 0.72
C THR A 11 -6.85 -0.76 0.71
N ALA A 12 -6.24 0.06 1.58
CA ALA A 12 -4.79 0.13 1.66
C ALA A 12 -4.19 -1.22 2.06
N LEU A 13 -4.80 -1.88 3.04
CA LEU A 13 -4.34 -3.20 3.49
C LEU A 13 -4.45 -4.24 2.38
N ARG A 14 -5.54 -4.20 1.61
CA ARG A 14 -5.72 -5.10 0.48
C ARG A 14 -4.65 -4.91 -0.58
N LEU A 15 -4.38 -3.66 -0.93
CA LEU A 15 -3.35 -3.35 -1.91
C LEU A 15 -1.99 -3.85 -1.43
N ALA A 16 -1.68 -3.60 -0.17
CA ALA A 16 -0.42 -4.07 0.40
C ALA A 16 -0.32 -5.59 0.33
N ALA A 17 -1.39 -6.28 0.70
CA ALA A 17 -1.41 -7.75 0.67
C ALA A 17 -1.21 -8.28 -0.74
N MET A 18 -1.87 -7.66 -1.73
CA MET A 18 -1.73 -8.08 -3.12
C MET A 18 -0.29 -7.94 -3.61
N LYS A 19 0.36 -6.83 -3.28
CA LYS A 19 1.73 -6.60 -3.71
C LYS A 19 2.70 -7.54 -3.02
N ARG A 20 2.44 -7.85 -1.75
CA ARG A 20 3.28 -8.80 -1.01
C ARG A 20 3.19 -10.20 -1.60
N LYS A 21 2.02 -10.59 -2.08
CA LYS A 21 1.84 -11.89 -2.74
C LYS A 21 2.71 -12.00 -3.99
N LYS A 22 2.97 -10.88 -4.63
CA LYS A 22 3.80 -10.86 -5.84
C LYS A 22 5.30 -10.79 -5.52
N GLY A 23 5.67 -10.89 -4.25
CA GLY A 23 7.05 -10.83 -3.85
C GLY A 23 7.61 -9.43 -3.65
N LEU A 24 6.71 -8.44 -3.56
CA LEU A 24 7.11 -7.06 -3.35
C LEU A 24 6.97 -6.68 -1.87
N SER A 25 7.69 -5.65 -1.45
CA SER A 25 7.53 -5.09 -0.12
C SER A 25 6.51 -3.97 -0.18
N ALA A 26 5.55 -3.99 0.72
CA ALA A 26 4.51 -2.97 0.76
C ALA A 26 4.34 -2.45 2.18
N THR A 27 4.24 -1.14 2.30
CA THR A 27 4.05 -0.47 3.58
C THR A 27 2.83 0.44 3.50
N VAL A 28 1.97 0.37 4.52
CA VAL A 28 0.78 1.20 4.59
C VAL A 28 1.06 2.35 5.54
N PHE A 29 0.72 3.56 5.13
CA PHE A 29 0.88 4.74 5.96
C PHE A 29 -0.35 5.62 5.86
N LYS A 30 -0.58 6.44 6.87
CA LYS A 30 -1.74 7.31 6.95
C LYS A 30 -1.44 8.66 6.31
N LYS A 31 -2.38 9.17 5.52
CA LYS A 31 -2.31 10.49 4.92
C LYS A 31 -3.43 11.37 5.43
N LYS A 32 -3.34 12.66 5.15
CA LYS A 32 -4.39 13.62 5.56
C LYS A 32 -5.75 13.28 4.97
N LYS A 33 -5.77 12.82 3.72
CA LYS A 33 -7.02 12.52 3.01
C LYS A 33 -7.25 11.03 2.83
N GLY A 34 -6.64 10.19 3.65
CA GLY A 34 -6.83 8.77 3.51
C GLY A 34 -5.56 8.01 3.88
N TYR A 35 -5.27 6.99 3.11
CA TYR A 35 -4.11 6.13 3.34
C TYR A 35 -3.29 5.98 2.08
N GLY A 36 -2.05 5.61 2.26
CA GLY A 36 -1.18 5.35 1.14
C GLY A 36 -0.47 4.03 1.29
N VAL A 37 -0.06 3.44 0.18
CA VAL A 37 0.70 2.20 0.17
C VAL A 37 1.96 2.44 -0.62
N SER A 38 3.10 2.24 0.01
CA SER A 38 4.39 2.36 -0.65
C SER A 38 4.88 0.96 -1.01
N VAL A 39 5.17 0.74 -2.28
CA VAL A 39 5.61 -0.56 -2.77
C VAL A 39 7.03 -0.44 -3.28
N THR A 40 7.90 -1.31 -2.79
CA THR A 40 9.27 -1.35 -3.25
C THR A 40 9.60 -2.76 -3.73
N ARG A 41 10.47 -2.83 -4.71
CA ARG A 41 10.93 -4.11 -5.22
C ARG A 41 11.93 -4.71 -4.22
N LYS A 42 11.79 -5.98 -3.93
CA LYS A 42 12.75 -6.67 -3.09
C LYS A 42 14.07 -6.89 -3.79
#